data_d7818ee01f841d924a04b8d10d64c966
#
_entry.id   d7818ee01f841d924a04b8d10d64c966
#
_cell.length_a   1.000
_cell.length_b   1.000
_cell.length_c   1.000
_cell.angle_alpha   90.00
_cell.angle_beta   90.00
_cell.angle_gamma   90.00
#
_symmetry.space_group_name_H-M   'P 1'
#
loop_
_entity.id
_entity.type
_entity.pdbx_description
1 polymer ?
#
loop_
_entity_poly.entity_id
_entity_poly.type
_entity_poly.pdbx_seq_one_letter_code
_entity_poly.pdbx_strand_id
1 'polypeptide(L)'
;MPRVRLSWPYGCKHLAMVAGSWAQWHPQVLIPSQVSTAAASSAEIWSTEINLPENVDEVFRFKFIVDGEWVYDSALPVLPNVHGSFDNYIKVPTTDVGLEYLF
;
A
#
# COMPACT_ATOMS: atom_id res chain seq x y z
N MET A 1 -10.51 13.02 6.99
CA MET A 1 -10.13 12.17 5.87
C MET A 1 -9.52 10.88 6.40
N PRO A 2 -9.94 9.74 5.87
CA PRO A 2 -9.36 8.47 6.30
C PRO A 2 -7.86 8.41 5.98
N ARG A 3 -7.10 7.94 6.95
CA ARG A 3 -5.68 7.69 6.75
C ARG A 3 -5.45 6.20 6.71
N VAL A 4 -4.64 5.77 5.77
CA VAL A 4 -4.32 4.35 5.59
C VAL A 4 -2.81 4.21 5.59
N ARG A 5 -2.31 3.24 6.35
CA ARG A 5 -0.90 2.88 6.30
C ARG A 5 -0.74 1.70 5.36
N LEU A 6 0.00 1.88 4.30
CA LEU A 6 0.33 0.82 3.37
C LEU A 6 1.73 0.35 3.63
N SER A 7 1.90 -0.96 3.69
CA SER A 7 3.19 -1.56 4.05
C SER A 7 3.58 -2.65 3.07
N TRP A 8 4.86 -2.67 2.75
CA TRP A 8 5.48 -3.76 1.98
C TRP A 8 6.45 -4.45 2.93
N PRO A 9 6.08 -5.62 3.49
CA PRO A 9 6.86 -6.24 4.57
C PRO A 9 7.93 -7.21 4.10
N TYR A 10 8.15 -7.29 2.79
CA TYR A 10 9.05 -8.31 2.25
C TYR A 10 10.44 -7.77 1.93
N GLY A 11 10.68 -6.49 2.22
CA GLY A 11 11.97 -5.89 1.92
C GLY A 11 12.18 -5.62 0.45
N CYS A 12 13.29 -4.99 0.14
CA CYS A 12 13.69 -4.74 -1.24
C CYS A 12 15.19 -4.45 -1.26
N LYS A 13 15.79 -4.49 -2.45
CA LYS A 13 17.22 -4.21 -2.57
C LYS A 13 17.50 -2.72 -2.54
N HIS A 14 16.67 -1.93 -3.16
CA HIS A 14 16.93 -0.51 -3.33
C HIS A 14 15.79 0.36 -2.84
N LEU A 15 14.57 0.17 -3.35
CA LEU A 15 13.49 1.10 -3.10
C LEU A 15 12.13 0.43 -3.28
N ALA A 16 11.21 0.74 -2.38
CA ALA A 16 9.82 0.34 -2.54
C ALA A 16 8.95 1.59 -2.62
N MET A 17 7.98 1.57 -3.52
CA MET A 17 7.03 2.64 -3.70
C MET A 17 5.63 2.05 -3.81
N VAL A 18 4.62 2.89 -3.70
CA VAL A 18 3.24 2.50 -3.93
C VAL A 18 2.60 3.52 -4.88
N ALA A 19 1.76 3.04 -5.78
CA ALA A 19 1.00 3.91 -6.66
C ALA A 19 -0.46 3.47 -6.61
N GLY A 20 -1.37 4.42 -6.59
CA GLY A 20 -2.77 4.08 -6.47
C GLY A 20 -3.69 5.08 -7.14
N SER A 21 -4.94 4.66 -7.29
CA SER A 21 -5.95 5.45 -8.01
C SER A 21 -6.33 6.73 -7.28
N TRP A 22 -6.02 6.85 -6.00
CA TRP A 22 -6.30 8.09 -5.26
C TRP A 22 -5.44 9.26 -5.72
N ALA A 23 -4.35 8.99 -6.42
CA ALA A 23 -3.40 10.02 -6.84
C ALA A 23 -3.00 9.81 -8.29
N GLN A 24 -3.92 9.35 -9.12
CA GLN A 24 -3.71 9.12 -10.55
C GLN A 24 -2.48 8.26 -10.84
N TRP A 25 -2.23 7.31 -9.96
CA TRP A 25 -1.12 6.34 -10.10
C TRP A 25 0.27 6.97 -10.08
N HIS A 26 0.41 8.15 -9.48
CA HIS A 26 1.73 8.73 -9.25
C HIS A 26 2.41 7.98 -8.11
N PRO A 27 3.62 7.48 -8.29
CA PRO A 27 4.31 6.74 -7.25
C PRO A 27 4.65 7.59 -6.04
N GLN A 28 4.53 6.96 -4.87
CA GLN A 28 4.92 7.58 -3.60
C GLN A 28 5.92 6.66 -2.93
N VAL A 29 7.01 7.21 -2.46
CA VAL A 29 8.10 6.43 -1.86
C VAL A 29 7.69 5.95 -0.48
N LEU A 30 7.93 4.67 -0.21
CA LEU A 30 7.79 4.09 1.11
C LEU A 30 9.06 4.31 1.91
N ILE A 31 8.93 4.27 3.23
CA ILE A 31 10.03 4.52 4.14
C ILE A 31 10.32 3.22 4.90
N PRO A 32 11.58 2.78 4.91
CA PRO A 32 11.93 1.58 5.67
C PRO A 32 11.87 1.83 7.16
N SER A 33 11.32 0.87 7.88
CA SER A 33 11.28 0.98 9.32
C SER A 33 12.62 0.60 9.91
N GLN A 34 13.00 1.33 10.94
CA GLN A 34 14.21 1.02 11.69
C GLN A 34 13.81 0.06 12.80
N VAL A 35 13.66 -1.18 12.49
CA VAL A 35 13.34 -2.15 13.52
C VAL A 35 14.61 -2.53 14.24
N SER A 36 14.72 -2.12 15.47
CA SER A 36 15.91 -2.39 16.24
C SER A 36 15.82 -3.69 17.01
N THR A 37 15.04 -4.62 16.55
CA THR A 37 14.99 -5.88 17.27
C THR A 37 16.15 -6.74 16.84
N ALA A 38 16.66 -7.46 17.77
CA ALA A 38 17.72 -8.40 17.52
C ALA A 38 17.24 -9.61 16.73
N ALA A 39 16.08 -9.56 16.24
CA ALA A 39 15.56 -10.64 15.42
C ALA A 39 16.38 -10.72 14.18
N ALA A 40 16.85 -11.85 13.96
CA ALA A 40 17.78 -12.07 12.92
C ALA A 40 17.17 -11.97 11.56
N SER A 41 15.97 -11.76 11.39
CA SER A 41 15.56 -11.72 10.09
C SER A 41 15.03 -10.49 9.79
N SER A 42 15.47 -9.94 9.00
CA SER A 42 14.83 -8.97 8.81
C SER A 42 14.76 -8.32 7.59
N ALA A 43 13.74 -8.68 6.88
CA ALA A 43 13.22 -7.85 5.83
C ALA A 43 12.74 -6.58 6.50
N GLU A 44 13.22 -5.45 6.06
CA GLU A 44 12.70 -4.18 6.52
C GLU A 44 11.27 -4.03 6.05
N ILE A 45 10.45 -3.42 6.89
CA ILE A 45 9.08 -3.09 6.51
C ILE A 45 9.09 -1.69 5.94
N TRP A 46 8.71 -1.57 4.69
CA TRP A 46 8.63 -0.28 4.00
C TRP A 46 7.17 0.18 4.03
N SER A 47 6.91 1.38 4.52
CA SER A 47 5.54 1.84 4.68
C SER A 47 5.40 3.34 4.44
N THR A 48 4.16 3.75 4.22
CA THR A 48 3.80 5.16 4.17
C THR A 48 2.35 5.31 4.59
N GLU A 49 1.99 6.51 4.99
CA GLU A 49 0.59 6.85 5.26
C GLU A 49 0.05 7.66 4.10
N ILE A 50 -1.15 7.34 3.69
CA ILE A 50 -1.84 8.10 2.66
C ILE A 50 -3.17 8.59 3.20
N ASN A 51 -3.63 9.71 2.67
CA ASN A 51 -4.95 10.24 2.98
C ASN A 51 -5.85 9.96 1.78
N LEU A 52 -6.91 9.20 2.01
CA LEU A 52 -7.85 8.88 0.96
C LEU A 52 -8.94 9.94 0.88
N PRO A 53 -9.47 10.21 -0.32
CA PRO A 53 -10.63 11.08 -0.44
C PRO A 53 -11.83 10.51 0.30
N GLU A 54 -12.70 11.38 0.77
CA GLU A 54 -13.91 10.97 1.48
C GLU A 54 -14.99 10.61 0.48
N ASN A 55 -14.77 9.57 -0.29
CA ASN A 55 -15.77 9.10 -1.23
C ASN A 55 -16.40 7.84 -0.70
N VAL A 56 -17.69 7.90 -0.58
CA VAL A 56 -18.49 6.82 -0.04
C VAL A 56 -18.44 5.62 -0.99
N ASP A 57 -18.12 4.47 -0.43
CA ASP A 57 -18.13 3.20 -1.16
C ASP A 57 -17.20 3.13 -2.36
N GLU A 58 -16.24 4.02 -2.44
CA GLU A 58 -15.29 3.95 -3.54
C GLU A 58 -14.20 2.93 -3.23
N VAL A 59 -13.84 2.16 -4.25
CA VAL A 59 -12.74 1.23 -4.17
C VAL A 59 -11.50 1.89 -4.75
N PHE A 60 -10.44 1.95 -3.95
CA PHE A 60 -9.18 2.50 -4.42
C PHE A 60 -8.24 1.34 -4.73
N ARG A 61 -7.70 1.32 -5.93
CA ARG A 61 -6.75 0.28 -6.36
C ARG A 61 -5.34 0.77 -6.21
N PHE A 62 -4.42 -0.14 -5.91
CA PHE A 62 -3.02 0.22 -5.79
C PHE A 62 -2.12 -0.97 -6.10
N LYS A 63 -0.87 -0.66 -6.42
CA LYS A 63 0.18 -1.65 -6.57
C LYS A 63 1.45 -1.11 -5.94
N PHE A 64 2.32 -2.01 -5.56
CA PHE A 64 3.65 -1.65 -5.10
C PHE A 64 4.62 -1.65 -6.28
N ILE A 65 5.63 -0.81 -6.20
CA ILE A 65 6.72 -0.79 -7.16
C ILE A 65 7.97 -1.09 -6.38
N VAL A 66 8.49 -2.30 -6.54
CA VAL A 66 9.61 -2.79 -5.74
C VAL A 66 10.80 -2.97 -6.64
N ASP A 67 11.84 -2.20 -6.40
CA ASP A 67 13.06 -2.23 -7.23
C ASP A 67 12.73 -2.07 -8.71
N GLY A 68 11.77 -1.20 -9.00
CA GLY A 68 11.39 -0.91 -10.37
C GLY A 68 10.31 -1.80 -10.97
N GLU A 69 9.86 -2.82 -10.25
CA GLU A 69 8.85 -3.72 -10.76
C GLU A 69 7.51 -3.49 -10.10
N TRP A 70 6.46 -3.43 -10.91
CA TRP A 70 5.09 -3.31 -10.42
C TRP A 70 4.61 -4.67 -9.94
N VAL A 71 4.30 -4.76 -8.65
CA VAL A 71 3.89 -6.02 -8.03
C VAL A 71 2.67 -5.78 -7.14
N TYR A 72 1.93 -6.84 -6.89
CA TYR A 72 0.86 -6.79 -5.90
C TYR A 72 1.21 -7.73 -4.74
N ASP A 73 0.60 -7.47 -3.58
CA ASP A 73 0.81 -8.31 -2.41
C ASP A 73 -0.37 -9.28 -2.30
N SER A 74 -0.11 -10.56 -2.51
CA SER A 74 -1.18 -11.55 -2.49
C SER A 74 -1.75 -11.80 -1.10
N ALA A 75 -1.10 -11.30 -0.05
CA ALA A 75 -1.64 -11.39 1.30
C ALA A 75 -2.70 -10.33 1.59
N LEU A 76 -2.84 -9.34 0.72
CA LEU A 76 -3.84 -8.29 0.84
C LEU A 76 -4.97 -8.52 -0.16
N PRO A 77 -6.14 -7.90 0.02
CA PRO A 77 -7.22 -8.04 -0.94
C PRO A 77 -6.80 -7.64 -2.36
N VAL A 78 -7.21 -8.43 -3.34
CA VAL A 78 -6.86 -8.21 -4.74
C VAL A 78 -8.09 -8.23 -5.62
N LEU A 79 -8.01 -7.50 -6.74
CA LEU A 79 -9.02 -7.49 -7.78
C LEU A 79 -8.34 -7.66 -9.12
N PRO A 80 -8.95 -8.40 -10.06
CA PRO A 80 -8.40 -8.50 -11.41
C PRO A 80 -8.34 -7.13 -12.08
N ASN A 81 -7.32 -6.92 -12.89
CA ASN A 81 -7.21 -5.70 -13.66
C ASN A 81 -7.31 -5.97 -15.15
N VAL A 82 -7.36 -4.90 -15.94
CA VAL A 82 -7.55 -5.02 -17.39
C VAL A 82 -6.32 -5.55 -18.14
N HIS A 83 -5.19 -5.65 -17.43
CA HIS A 83 -3.95 -6.10 -18.05
C HIS A 83 -3.68 -7.58 -17.82
N GLY A 84 -4.65 -8.33 -17.30
CA GLY A 84 -4.46 -9.76 -17.06
C GLY A 84 -3.72 -10.07 -15.77
N SER A 85 -3.62 -9.14 -14.87
CA SER A 85 -2.99 -9.32 -13.57
C SER A 85 -3.96 -8.90 -12.47
N PHE A 86 -3.45 -8.50 -11.32
CA PHE A 86 -4.26 -8.10 -10.17
C PHE A 86 -3.73 -6.80 -9.59
N ASP A 87 -4.64 -6.02 -9.02
CA ASP A 87 -4.29 -4.88 -8.19
C ASP A 87 -4.71 -5.20 -6.77
N ASN A 88 -4.01 -4.65 -5.80
CA ASN A 88 -4.52 -4.59 -4.44
C ASN A 88 -5.62 -3.53 -4.37
N TYR A 89 -6.46 -3.59 -3.36
CA TYR A 89 -7.50 -2.57 -3.22
C TYR A 89 -7.84 -2.29 -1.76
N ILE A 90 -8.37 -1.11 -1.55
CA ILE A 90 -8.89 -0.67 -0.26
C ILE A 90 -10.29 -0.15 -0.49
N LYS A 91 -11.21 -0.55 0.37
CA LYS A 91 -12.55 0.02 0.39
C LYS A 91 -12.76 0.70 1.73
N VAL A 92 -13.00 1.99 1.71
CA VAL A 92 -13.19 2.75 2.94
C VAL A 92 -14.68 2.75 3.28
N PRO A 93 -15.04 2.30 4.48
CA PRO A 93 -16.44 2.33 4.90
C PRO A 93 -16.96 3.74 5.03
N THR A 94 -18.25 3.93 4.78
CA THR A 94 -18.87 5.24 4.75
C THR A 94 -18.96 5.92 6.09
N THR A 95 -18.89 5.16 7.17
CA THR A 95 -19.13 5.69 8.51
C THR A 95 -17.86 5.96 9.29
N ASP A 96 -16.72 5.62 8.75
CA ASP A 96 -15.49 5.72 9.50
C ASP A 96 -14.79 7.02 9.23
N VAL A 97 -15.09 7.99 10.07
CA VAL A 97 -14.46 9.29 9.95
C VAL A 97 -13.31 9.34 10.94
N GLY A 98 -12.12 9.53 10.44
CA GLY A 98 -10.95 9.69 11.30
C GLY A 98 -10.31 8.41 11.78
N LEU A 99 -10.76 7.26 11.33
CA LEU A 99 -10.12 6.01 11.68
C LEU A 99 -8.92 5.74 10.78
N GLU A 100 -7.98 5.00 11.33
CA GLU A 100 -6.78 4.62 10.61
C GLU A 100 -6.88 3.16 10.19
N TYR A 101 -6.58 2.90 8.93
CA TYR A 101 -6.59 1.55 8.39
C TYR A 101 -5.18 1.06 8.18
N LEU A 102 -4.93 -0.20 8.53
CA LEU A 102 -3.61 -0.82 8.36
C LEU A 102 -3.71 -1.97 7.36
N PHE A 103 -2.84 -1.94 6.38
CA PHE A 103 -2.76 -3.01 5.37
C PHE A 103 -1.34 -3.47 5.22
#